data_f56003ccd9ad91ec512d32d16b1dfe06
#
_entry.id   f56003ccd9ad91ec512d32d16b1dfe06
#
_cell.length_a   1.000
_cell.length_b   1.000
_cell.length_c   1.000
_cell.angle_alpha   90.00
_cell.angle_beta   90.00
_cell.angle_gamma   90.00
#
_symmetry.space_group_name_H-M   'P 1'
#
loop_
_entity.id
_entity.type
_entity.pdbx_description
1 polymer ?
#
loop_
_entity_poly.entity_id
_entity_poly.type
_entity_poly.pdbx_seq_one_letter_code
_entity_poly.pdbx_strand_id
1 'polypeptide(L)'
;FNANSSHPFENPTPLSNFIAMFAIFVISAGLTATLGQMTKSPRHGWAVWGAMAFLFLAGVTTAYWAESAGNPLLAGTDQQAGAMCSGGNMEGKETRFGIANSVLFATITTDASCGAVNSMHDSYTPIGGLVPLVNMMLGEVIFGGVGAGMYGILIFVVLAVFIAGLMVGRTPEYLGKKIEAFDVQMAMLAVLVFPLVILVFTGISVVSPEFGTSSIWNPGPHGLSEILYAYTSGTANNGSAFAGLSANTPWYNLTLATAMLIGRFLIIVPMLALAGNLARKNLVPPSPGTFPVTTPLFAS
;
A
#
# COMPACT_ATOMS: atom_id res chain seq x y z
N PHE A 1 8.58 7.86 16.86
CA PHE A 1 7.21 8.09 17.29
C PHE A 1 6.27 7.93 16.12
N ASN A 2 5.07 7.49 16.41
CA ASN A 2 4.10 7.15 15.43
C ASN A 2 3.62 8.30 14.57
N ALA A 3 3.28 9.41 15.19
CA ALA A 3 2.85 10.61 14.50
C ALA A 3 4.01 11.59 14.32
N ASN A 4 5.17 11.09 13.90
CA ASN A 4 6.39 11.90 13.77
C ASN A 4 6.23 13.05 12.78
N SER A 5 5.49 12.84 11.68
CA SER A 5 5.25 13.89 10.68
C SER A 5 4.15 14.87 11.08
N SER A 6 3.57 14.76 12.26
CA SER A 6 2.71 15.79 12.86
C SER A 6 3.44 16.68 13.87
N HIS A 7 4.71 16.35 14.20
CA HIS A 7 5.46 17.12 15.17
C HIS A 7 5.59 18.58 14.74
N PRO A 8 5.31 19.57 15.62
CA PRO A 8 5.28 21.00 15.26
C PRO A 8 6.57 21.54 14.67
N PHE A 9 7.74 20.95 14.99
CA PHE A 9 9.02 21.37 14.39
C PHE A 9 9.24 20.78 13.00
N GLU A 10 8.64 19.63 12.69
CA GLU A 10 8.80 18.98 11.39
C GLU A 10 7.70 19.39 10.41
N ASN A 11 6.47 19.50 10.91
CA ASN A 11 5.29 19.81 10.09
C ASN A 11 4.40 20.85 10.77
N PRO A 12 4.86 22.14 10.81
CA PRO A 12 4.16 23.18 11.58
C PRO A 12 2.89 23.70 10.93
N THR A 13 2.75 23.61 9.61
CA THR A 13 1.68 24.30 8.87
C THR A 13 0.97 23.38 7.88
N PRO A 14 -0.25 23.73 7.43
CA PRO A 14 -0.89 23.03 6.32
C PRO A 14 -0.04 23.01 5.02
N LEU A 15 0.75 24.04 4.79
CA LEU A 15 1.63 24.12 3.62
C LEU A 15 2.77 23.10 3.72
N SER A 16 3.43 22.97 4.88
CA SER A 16 4.46 21.93 5.07
C SER A 16 3.88 20.53 4.92
N ASN A 17 2.67 20.29 5.43
CA ASN A 17 1.96 19.04 5.28
C ASN A 17 1.65 18.73 3.80
N PHE A 18 1.18 19.71 3.04
CA PHE A 18 0.97 19.57 1.59
C PHE A 18 2.26 19.25 0.83
N ILE A 19 3.35 19.98 1.14
CA ILE A 19 4.65 19.73 0.50
C ILE A 19 5.15 18.31 0.81
N ALA A 20 4.99 17.84 2.04
CA ALA A 20 5.36 16.47 2.41
C ALA A 20 4.57 15.43 1.61
N MET A 21 3.24 15.55 1.55
CA MET A 21 2.38 14.67 0.75
C MET A 21 2.73 14.70 -0.75
N PHE A 22 2.94 15.89 -1.30
CA PHE A 22 3.33 16.06 -2.70
C PHE A 22 4.69 15.42 -2.99
N ALA A 23 5.67 15.62 -2.12
CA ALA A 23 7.01 15.06 -2.27
C ALA A 23 7.01 13.52 -2.25
N ILE A 24 6.12 12.90 -1.45
CA ILE A 24 5.97 11.44 -1.41
C ILE A 24 5.51 10.91 -2.78
N PHE A 25 4.53 11.56 -3.42
CA PHE A 25 3.91 11.05 -4.64
C PHE A 25 4.55 11.50 -5.95
N VAL A 26 5.18 12.68 -6.00
CA VAL A 26 5.58 13.32 -7.27
C VAL A 26 6.53 12.47 -8.09
N ILE A 27 7.53 11.85 -7.47
CA ILE A 27 8.51 11.03 -8.19
C ILE A 27 7.86 9.75 -8.70
N SER A 28 7.12 9.08 -7.85
CA SER A 28 6.47 7.80 -8.17
C SER A 28 5.40 7.96 -9.26
N ALA A 29 4.59 9.02 -9.18
CA ALA A 29 3.64 9.35 -10.24
C ALA A 29 4.34 9.68 -11.57
N GLY A 30 5.48 10.39 -11.50
CA GLY A 30 6.30 10.69 -12.67
C GLY A 30 6.90 9.47 -13.38
N LEU A 31 7.14 8.37 -12.64
CA LEU A 31 7.66 7.13 -13.21
C LEU A 31 6.70 6.47 -14.22
N THR A 32 5.40 6.71 -14.12
CA THR A 32 4.44 6.22 -15.13
C THR A 32 4.64 6.92 -16.48
N ALA A 33 4.98 8.19 -16.48
CA ALA A 33 5.36 8.91 -17.70
C ALA A 33 6.68 8.37 -18.28
N THR A 34 7.66 8.08 -17.41
CA THR A 34 8.92 7.42 -17.81
C THR A 34 8.66 6.06 -18.46
N LEU A 35 7.78 5.24 -17.87
CA LEU A 35 7.33 3.97 -18.46
C LEU A 35 6.76 4.19 -19.87
N GLY A 36 5.87 5.17 -20.02
CA GLY A 36 5.28 5.51 -21.31
C GLY A 36 6.32 5.91 -22.37
N GLN A 37 7.34 6.67 -21.97
CA GLN A 37 8.43 7.07 -22.86
C GLN A 37 9.35 5.90 -23.22
N MET A 38 9.78 5.11 -22.26
CA MET A 38 10.66 3.95 -22.46
C MET A 38 10.02 2.88 -23.34
N THR A 39 8.72 2.67 -23.20
CA THR A 39 7.94 1.71 -24.01
C THR A 39 7.49 2.28 -25.33
N LYS A 40 7.79 3.56 -25.62
CA LYS A 40 7.29 4.30 -26.81
C LYS A 40 5.77 4.28 -26.92
N SER A 41 5.07 4.15 -25.81
CA SER A 41 3.62 4.10 -25.72
C SER A 41 3.11 4.99 -24.57
N PRO A 42 2.95 6.30 -24.77
CA PRO A 42 2.42 7.18 -23.72
C PRO A 42 1.05 6.74 -23.19
N ARG A 43 0.22 6.14 -24.08
CA ARG A 43 -1.10 5.62 -23.68
C ARG A 43 -0.98 4.51 -22.63
N HIS A 44 0.04 3.66 -22.71
CA HIS A 44 0.27 2.63 -21.69
C HIS A 44 0.65 3.24 -20.34
N GLY A 45 1.54 4.24 -20.33
CA GLY A 45 1.88 4.98 -19.11
C GLY A 45 0.65 5.62 -18.45
N TRP A 46 -0.23 6.23 -19.25
CA TRP A 46 -1.49 6.79 -18.75
C TRP A 46 -2.49 5.73 -18.26
N ALA A 47 -2.53 4.54 -18.87
CA ALA A 47 -3.39 3.45 -18.40
C ALA A 47 -2.95 2.97 -17.01
N VAL A 48 -1.65 2.77 -16.80
CA VAL A 48 -1.10 2.39 -15.47
C VAL A 48 -1.33 3.51 -14.45
N TRP A 49 -1.09 4.77 -14.82
CA TRP A 49 -1.38 5.92 -13.97
C TRP A 49 -2.86 5.98 -13.58
N GLY A 50 -3.75 5.74 -14.54
CA GLY A 50 -5.20 5.74 -14.33
C GLY A 50 -5.66 4.67 -13.35
N ALA A 51 -5.11 3.46 -13.44
CA ALA A 51 -5.39 2.38 -12.50
C ALA A 51 -4.94 2.75 -11.07
N MET A 52 -3.71 3.26 -10.92
CA MET A 52 -3.22 3.73 -9.62
C MET A 52 -4.06 4.88 -9.06
N ALA A 53 -4.41 5.87 -9.90
CA ALA A 53 -5.23 7.01 -9.49
C ALA A 53 -6.63 6.58 -9.05
N PHE A 54 -7.23 5.61 -9.73
CA PHE A 54 -8.53 5.06 -9.35
C PHE A 54 -8.48 4.41 -7.95
N LEU A 55 -7.49 3.56 -7.70
CA LEU A 55 -7.31 2.91 -6.40
C LEU A 55 -7.03 3.93 -5.28
N PHE A 56 -6.17 4.91 -5.54
CA PHE A 56 -5.90 6.00 -4.61
C PHE A 56 -7.16 6.79 -4.24
N LEU A 57 -7.93 7.22 -5.24
CA LEU A 57 -9.16 7.98 -5.02
C LEU A 57 -10.21 7.14 -4.28
N ALA A 58 -10.34 5.86 -4.61
CA ALA A 58 -11.21 4.94 -3.89
C ALA A 58 -10.82 4.81 -2.42
N GLY A 59 -9.52 4.68 -2.12
CA GLY A 59 -8.99 4.62 -0.76
C GLY A 59 -9.27 5.91 0.01
N VAL A 60 -8.88 7.07 -0.53
CA VAL A 60 -9.10 8.37 0.12
C VAL A 60 -10.58 8.64 0.39
N THR A 61 -11.45 8.40 -0.60
CA THR A 61 -12.89 8.66 -0.44
C THR A 61 -13.52 7.74 0.60
N THR A 62 -13.13 6.47 0.62
CA THR A 62 -13.62 5.49 1.62
C THR A 62 -13.18 5.87 3.02
N ALA A 63 -11.89 6.17 3.22
CA ALA A 63 -11.38 6.55 4.53
C ALA A 63 -11.95 7.89 4.99
N TYR A 64 -12.06 8.88 4.09
CA TYR A 64 -12.65 10.17 4.42
C TYR A 64 -14.13 10.05 4.81
N TRP A 65 -14.90 9.26 4.08
CA TRP A 65 -16.30 9.00 4.40
C TRP A 65 -16.44 8.34 5.77
N ALA A 66 -15.62 7.32 6.07
CA ALA A 66 -15.66 6.61 7.33
C ALA A 66 -15.30 7.51 8.52
N GLU A 67 -14.22 8.29 8.41
CA GLU A 67 -13.77 9.17 9.50
C GLU A 67 -14.67 10.38 9.70
N SER A 68 -15.27 10.90 8.63
CA SER A 68 -16.22 12.02 8.71
C SER A 68 -17.57 11.64 9.34
N ALA A 69 -17.94 10.35 9.27
CA ALA A 69 -19.17 9.85 9.90
C ALA A 69 -19.08 9.81 11.43
N GLY A 70 -17.90 9.98 12.00
CA GLY A 70 -17.66 9.93 13.44
C GLY A 70 -17.41 8.49 13.94
N ASN A 71 -17.06 8.41 15.23
CA ASN A 71 -16.78 7.15 15.90
C ASN A 71 -17.89 6.85 16.92
N PRO A 72 -18.72 5.81 16.69
CA PRO A 72 -19.82 5.49 17.61
C PRO A 72 -19.34 5.05 19.00
N LEU A 73 -18.08 4.60 19.14
CA LEU A 73 -17.51 4.26 20.44
C LEU A 73 -17.23 5.49 21.30
N LEU A 74 -17.13 6.67 20.69
CA LEU A 74 -16.90 7.96 21.36
C LEU A 74 -18.19 8.78 21.49
N ALA A 75 -19.33 8.13 21.69
CA ALA A 75 -20.65 8.79 21.77
C ALA A 75 -20.76 9.85 22.87
N GLY A 76 -19.86 9.83 23.86
CA GLY A 76 -19.82 10.88 24.93
C GLY A 76 -19.06 12.16 24.52
N THR A 77 -18.48 12.24 23.35
CA THR A 77 -17.74 13.41 22.86
C THR A 77 -18.55 14.15 21.79
N ASP A 78 -18.38 15.47 21.70
CA ASP A 78 -18.99 16.26 20.64
C ASP A 78 -18.22 16.02 19.33
N GLN A 79 -18.89 15.37 18.37
CA GLN A 79 -18.37 15.07 17.05
C GLN A 79 -19.00 15.95 15.96
N GLN A 80 -19.67 17.03 16.34
CA GLN A 80 -20.25 17.96 15.38
C GLN A 80 -19.20 18.90 14.83
N ALA A 81 -19.34 19.23 13.56
CA ALA A 81 -18.50 20.24 12.93
C ALA A 81 -18.78 21.62 13.53
N GLY A 82 -17.74 22.32 13.95
CA GLY A 82 -17.81 23.62 14.57
C GLY A 82 -16.67 24.55 14.16
N ALA A 83 -16.63 25.75 14.73
CA ALA A 83 -15.62 26.76 14.43
C ALA A 83 -14.18 26.28 14.73
N MET A 84 -14.02 25.39 15.71
CA MET A 84 -12.72 24.90 16.19
C MET A 84 -12.46 23.41 15.94
N CYS A 85 -13.43 22.70 15.35
CA CYS A 85 -13.36 21.26 15.11
C CYS A 85 -13.94 20.93 13.73
N SER A 86 -13.26 20.07 13.00
CA SER A 86 -13.73 19.58 11.69
C SER A 86 -14.93 18.64 11.78
N GLY A 87 -15.34 18.24 12.99
CA GLY A 87 -16.34 17.20 13.23
C GLY A 87 -15.78 15.80 12.96
N GLY A 88 -16.65 14.77 13.06
CA GLY A 88 -16.31 13.38 12.84
C GLY A 88 -15.33 12.79 13.86
N ASN A 89 -14.61 11.74 13.47
CA ASN A 89 -13.65 11.06 14.34
C ASN A 89 -12.32 11.81 14.40
N MET A 90 -12.15 12.66 15.39
CA MET A 90 -10.91 13.41 15.63
C MET A 90 -9.92 12.71 16.57
N GLU A 91 -10.26 11.50 17.05
CA GLU A 91 -9.33 10.73 17.89
C GLU A 91 -8.00 10.49 17.14
N GLY A 92 -6.89 10.71 17.83
CA GLY A 92 -5.56 10.53 17.27
C GLY A 92 -5.18 11.45 16.12
N LYS A 93 -5.95 12.50 15.85
CA LYS A 93 -5.74 13.48 14.79
C LYS A 93 -5.47 14.87 15.35
N GLU A 94 -4.59 15.60 14.67
CA GLU A 94 -4.28 16.98 15.03
C GLU A 94 -5.37 17.94 14.53
N THR A 95 -5.83 18.83 15.41
CA THR A 95 -6.87 19.82 15.05
C THR A 95 -6.45 20.74 13.91
N ARG A 96 -5.17 21.08 13.82
CA ARG A 96 -4.59 21.93 12.76
C ARG A 96 -4.62 21.28 11.36
N PHE A 97 -4.69 19.96 11.28
CA PHE A 97 -4.79 19.21 10.02
C PHE A 97 -6.22 18.77 9.72
N GLY A 98 -6.99 18.48 10.75
CA GLY A 98 -8.36 17.99 10.64
C GLY A 98 -8.44 16.60 10.01
N ILE A 99 -9.65 16.12 9.74
CA ILE A 99 -9.88 14.78 9.18
C ILE A 99 -9.34 14.66 7.76
N ALA A 100 -9.59 15.64 6.89
CA ALA A 100 -9.25 15.55 5.48
C ALA A 100 -7.75 15.37 5.26
N ASN A 101 -6.90 16.19 5.90
CA ASN A 101 -5.45 16.06 5.75
C ASN A 101 -4.88 14.83 6.46
N SER A 102 -5.48 14.39 7.57
CA SER A 102 -5.05 13.18 8.26
C SER A 102 -5.31 11.94 7.42
N VAL A 103 -6.51 11.80 6.87
CA VAL A 103 -6.90 10.70 6.00
C VAL A 103 -6.08 10.69 4.70
N LEU A 104 -5.91 11.86 4.08
CA LEU A 104 -5.13 11.99 2.86
C LEU A 104 -3.67 11.57 3.09
N PHE A 105 -3.06 12.01 4.20
CA PHE A 105 -1.71 11.65 4.56
C PHE A 105 -1.59 10.14 4.84
N ALA A 106 -2.53 9.55 5.59
CA ALA A 106 -2.55 8.13 5.90
C ALA A 106 -2.65 7.26 4.62
N THR A 107 -3.47 7.67 3.66
CA THR A 107 -3.59 6.97 2.37
C THR A 107 -2.31 7.10 1.56
N ILE A 108 -1.76 8.31 1.42
CA ILE A 108 -0.53 8.57 0.65
C ILE A 108 0.66 7.80 1.21
N THR A 109 0.85 7.80 2.53
CA THR A 109 1.99 7.13 3.15
C THR A 109 1.95 5.61 3.02
N THR A 110 0.75 5.04 3.03
CA THR A 110 0.56 3.59 2.91
C THR A 110 0.48 3.10 1.47
N ASP A 111 0.10 3.96 0.54
CA ASP A 111 0.22 3.71 -0.89
C ASP A 111 1.68 3.70 -1.35
N ALA A 112 2.50 4.57 -0.78
CA ALA A 112 3.84 4.93 -1.28
C ALA A 112 5.03 4.33 -0.53
N SER A 113 4.84 3.40 0.39
CA SER A 113 5.93 2.81 1.19
C SER A 113 6.77 3.86 1.93
N CYS A 114 6.13 4.85 2.53
CA CYS A 114 6.81 5.99 3.13
C CYS A 114 7.02 5.84 4.65
N GLY A 115 5.98 5.41 5.38
CA GLY A 115 6.01 5.24 6.83
C GLY A 115 5.83 6.51 7.66
N ALA A 116 5.87 7.69 7.05
CA ALA A 116 5.55 8.93 7.74
C ALA A 116 4.05 8.98 8.09
N VAL A 117 3.71 9.48 9.27
CA VAL A 117 2.32 9.59 9.72
C VAL A 117 2.07 10.93 10.41
N ASN A 118 0.93 11.54 10.17
CA ASN A 118 0.48 12.76 10.84
C ASN A 118 -0.71 12.54 11.76
N SER A 119 -1.14 11.29 11.91
CA SER A 119 -2.25 10.88 12.78
C SER A 119 -2.04 9.44 13.26
N MET A 120 -2.69 9.04 14.35
CA MET A 120 -2.61 7.69 14.89
C MET A 120 -3.57 6.77 14.14
N HIS A 121 -3.04 5.84 13.36
CA HIS A 121 -3.87 4.95 12.54
C HIS A 121 -4.71 3.98 13.40
N ASP A 122 -4.26 3.64 14.60
CA ASP A 122 -4.99 2.81 15.56
C ASP A 122 -6.31 3.45 16.01
N SER A 123 -6.36 4.77 16.03
CA SER A 123 -7.53 5.56 16.41
C SER A 123 -8.53 5.80 15.28
N TYR A 124 -8.29 5.22 14.11
CA TYR A 124 -9.24 5.30 13.01
C TYR A 124 -10.42 4.36 13.23
N THR A 125 -11.56 4.70 12.64
CA THR A 125 -12.70 3.79 12.57
C THR A 125 -12.29 2.49 11.84
N PRO A 126 -12.99 1.36 12.06
CA PRO A 126 -12.60 0.10 11.41
C PRO A 126 -12.48 0.18 9.88
N ILE A 127 -13.37 0.91 9.21
CA ILE A 127 -13.31 1.11 7.75
C ILE A 127 -12.21 2.10 7.38
N GLY A 128 -12.04 3.18 8.15
CA GLY A 128 -10.96 4.15 7.95
C GLY A 128 -9.58 3.51 8.07
N GLY A 129 -9.36 2.69 9.12
CA GLY A 129 -8.11 1.98 9.36
C GLY A 129 -7.87 0.79 8.42
N LEU A 130 -8.94 0.25 7.80
CA LEU A 130 -8.81 -0.79 6.79
C LEU A 130 -8.06 -0.29 5.54
N VAL A 131 -8.24 0.98 5.15
CA VAL A 131 -7.62 1.53 3.94
C VAL A 131 -6.09 1.48 4.00
N PRO A 132 -5.40 2.06 5.02
CA PRO A 132 -3.95 1.93 5.15
C PRO A 132 -3.48 0.47 5.20
N LEU A 133 -4.24 -0.40 5.86
CA LEU A 133 -3.91 -1.81 5.96
C LEU A 133 -3.94 -2.51 4.59
N VAL A 134 -5.00 -2.30 3.81
CA VAL A 134 -5.15 -2.88 2.46
C VAL A 134 -4.09 -2.35 1.51
N ASN A 135 -3.78 -1.05 1.54
CA ASN A 135 -2.76 -0.45 0.69
C ASN A 135 -1.40 -1.13 0.89
N MET A 136 -1.00 -1.34 2.14
CA MET A 136 0.24 -2.05 2.46
C MET A 136 0.17 -3.54 2.09
N MET A 137 -0.97 -4.22 2.28
CA MET A 137 -1.17 -5.62 1.89
C MET A 137 -1.09 -5.82 0.37
N LEU A 138 -1.50 -4.85 -0.43
CA LEU A 138 -1.32 -4.85 -1.87
C LEU A 138 0.15 -4.70 -2.31
N GLY A 139 1.06 -4.43 -1.37
CA GLY A 139 2.48 -4.26 -1.63
C GLY A 139 2.85 -2.83 -2.02
N GLU A 140 2.04 -1.85 -1.62
CA GLU A 140 2.33 -0.42 -1.79
C GLU A 140 2.61 -0.05 -3.26
N VAL A 141 1.75 -0.53 -4.14
CA VAL A 141 1.91 -0.39 -5.59
C VAL A 141 1.23 0.84 -6.16
N ILE A 142 0.43 1.55 -5.36
CA ILE A 142 -0.35 2.71 -5.76
C ILE A 142 0.54 3.95 -5.61
N PHE A 143 1.11 4.44 -6.70
CA PHE A 143 2.13 5.50 -6.67
C PHE A 143 3.22 5.22 -5.62
N GLY A 144 3.52 3.94 -5.43
CA GLY A 144 4.38 3.45 -4.37
C GLY A 144 5.82 3.93 -4.48
N GLY A 145 6.57 3.79 -3.42
CA GLY A 145 7.90 4.37 -3.19
C GLY A 145 8.84 4.43 -4.40
N VAL A 146 9.83 5.28 -4.37
CA VAL A 146 10.69 5.61 -5.53
C VAL A 146 11.23 4.36 -6.23
N GLY A 147 10.63 4.00 -7.36
CA GLY A 147 10.94 2.78 -8.12
C GLY A 147 10.17 1.54 -7.66
N ALA A 148 10.06 1.28 -6.36
CA ALA A 148 9.47 0.05 -5.82
C ALA A 148 8.00 -0.13 -6.24
N GLY A 149 7.16 0.89 -6.13
CA GLY A 149 5.77 0.82 -6.54
C GLY A 149 5.59 0.58 -8.03
N MET A 150 6.44 1.17 -8.88
CA MET A 150 6.36 0.99 -10.32
C MET A 150 6.61 -0.47 -10.72
N TYR A 151 7.65 -1.12 -10.23
CA TYR A 151 7.87 -2.52 -10.60
C TYR A 151 6.92 -3.47 -9.85
N GLY A 152 6.40 -3.09 -8.69
CA GLY A 152 5.32 -3.80 -8.01
C GLY A 152 4.06 -3.85 -8.86
N ILE A 153 3.58 -2.69 -9.37
CA ILE A 153 2.41 -2.67 -10.26
C ILE A 153 2.68 -3.42 -11.57
N LEU A 154 3.91 -3.42 -12.08
CA LEU A 154 4.24 -4.17 -13.29
C LEU A 154 4.13 -5.69 -13.10
N ILE A 155 4.33 -6.23 -11.89
CA ILE A 155 4.03 -7.64 -11.59
C ILE A 155 2.54 -7.90 -11.77
N PHE A 156 1.68 -7.04 -11.20
CA PHE A 156 0.23 -7.18 -11.37
C PHE A 156 -0.18 -7.03 -12.84
N VAL A 157 0.47 -6.14 -13.59
CA VAL A 157 0.25 -6.01 -15.04
C VAL A 157 0.60 -7.31 -15.77
N VAL A 158 1.74 -7.94 -15.47
CA VAL A 158 2.13 -9.22 -16.08
C VAL A 158 1.12 -10.31 -15.76
N LEU A 159 0.67 -10.41 -14.51
CA LEU A 159 -0.36 -11.37 -14.11
C LEU A 159 -1.71 -11.08 -14.77
N ALA A 160 -2.13 -9.82 -14.82
CA ALA A 160 -3.38 -9.42 -15.48
C ALA A 160 -3.37 -9.75 -16.98
N VAL A 161 -2.28 -9.44 -17.68
CA VAL A 161 -2.12 -9.76 -19.10
C VAL A 161 -2.13 -11.28 -19.31
N PHE A 162 -1.48 -12.04 -18.43
CA PHE A 162 -1.47 -13.49 -18.51
C PHE A 162 -2.87 -14.09 -18.31
N ILE A 163 -3.55 -13.70 -17.23
CA ILE A 163 -4.89 -14.24 -16.90
C ILE A 163 -5.90 -13.81 -17.97
N ALA A 164 -5.96 -12.52 -18.28
CA ALA A 164 -6.89 -11.99 -19.28
C ALA A 164 -6.61 -12.56 -20.67
N GLY A 165 -5.33 -12.69 -21.04
CA GLY A 165 -4.95 -13.31 -22.31
C GLY A 165 -5.46 -14.74 -22.43
N LEU A 166 -5.27 -15.56 -21.40
CA LEU A 166 -5.77 -16.94 -21.40
C LEU A 166 -7.31 -17.02 -21.42
N MET A 167 -7.99 -16.15 -20.65
CA MET A 167 -9.45 -16.13 -20.61
C MET A 167 -10.10 -15.81 -21.95
N VAL A 168 -9.46 -14.96 -22.75
CA VAL A 168 -9.98 -14.56 -24.09
C VAL A 168 -9.39 -15.42 -25.22
N GLY A 169 -8.57 -16.43 -24.91
CA GLY A 169 -7.92 -17.28 -25.89
C GLY A 169 -6.86 -16.56 -26.74
N ARG A 170 -6.23 -15.52 -26.17
CA ARG A 170 -5.15 -14.78 -26.81
C ARG A 170 -3.80 -15.14 -26.22
N THR A 171 -2.73 -14.96 -27.00
CA THR A 171 -1.37 -15.16 -26.52
C THR A 171 -1.02 -14.07 -25.49
N PRO A 172 -0.62 -14.44 -24.27
CA PRO A 172 -0.21 -13.46 -23.27
C PRO A 172 1.15 -12.86 -23.64
N GLU A 173 1.12 -11.63 -24.11
CA GLU A 173 2.30 -10.86 -24.51
C GLU A 173 2.29 -9.50 -23.83
N TYR A 174 3.41 -9.11 -23.27
CA TYR A 174 3.58 -7.79 -22.68
C TYR A 174 4.82 -7.10 -23.26
N LEU A 175 4.61 -5.88 -23.78
CA LEU A 175 5.66 -5.08 -24.44
C LEU A 175 6.44 -5.84 -25.54
N GLY A 176 5.73 -6.65 -26.33
CA GLY A 176 6.34 -7.47 -27.39
C GLY A 176 7.14 -8.67 -26.87
N LYS A 177 6.97 -9.05 -25.61
CA LYS A 177 7.58 -10.24 -25.01
C LYS A 177 6.50 -11.22 -24.60
N LYS A 178 6.67 -12.48 -25.02
CA LYS A 178 5.76 -13.56 -24.63
C LYS A 178 5.94 -13.89 -23.15
N ILE A 179 4.82 -13.92 -22.40
CA ILE A 179 4.81 -14.35 -21.01
C ILE A 179 4.72 -15.87 -20.95
N GLU A 180 5.66 -16.50 -20.29
CA GLU A 180 5.78 -17.95 -20.19
C GLU A 180 5.67 -18.40 -18.73
N ALA A 181 5.64 -19.73 -18.52
CA ALA A 181 5.44 -20.32 -17.19
C ALA A 181 6.44 -19.80 -16.13
N PHE A 182 7.71 -19.65 -16.49
CA PHE A 182 8.72 -19.11 -15.57
C PHE A 182 8.41 -17.67 -15.13
N ASP A 183 7.95 -16.81 -16.06
CA ASP A 183 7.61 -15.42 -15.74
C ASP A 183 6.46 -15.36 -14.75
N VAL A 184 5.45 -16.20 -14.96
CA VAL A 184 4.29 -16.27 -14.07
C VAL A 184 4.68 -16.86 -12.71
N GLN A 185 5.55 -17.88 -12.67
CA GLN A 185 6.05 -18.42 -11.40
C GLN A 185 6.79 -17.36 -10.59
N MET A 186 7.64 -16.57 -11.21
CA MET A 186 8.36 -15.48 -10.53
C MET A 186 7.40 -14.38 -10.05
N ALA A 187 6.43 -13.98 -10.87
CA ALA A 187 5.42 -13.02 -10.50
C ALA A 187 4.55 -13.51 -9.32
N MET A 188 4.12 -14.77 -9.36
CA MET A 188 3.34 -15.39 -8.28
C MET A 188 4.15 -15.49 -6.97
N LEU A 189 5.43 -15.88 -7.04
CA LEU A 189 6.29 -15.90 -5.85
C LEU A 189 6.39 -14.51 -5.21
N ALA A 190 6.60 -13.46 -6.01
CA ALA A 190 6.66 -12.10 -5.50
C ALA A 190 5.37 -11.67 -4.78
N VAL A 191 4.20 -12.03 -5.33
CA VAL A 191 2.90 -11.71 -4.70
C VAL A 191 2.65 -12.54 -3.44
N LEU A 192 3.03 -13.82 -3.42
CA LEU A 192 2.72 -14.73 -2.31
C LEU A 192 3.60 -14.53 -1.07
N VAL A 193 4.77 -13.90 -1.21
CA VAL A 193 5.66 -13.63 -0.07
C VAL A 193 4.96 -12.79 1.01
N PHE A 194 4.25 -11.73 0.62
CA PHE A 194 3.55 -10.86 1.58
C PHE A 194 2.53 -11.61 2.43
N PRO A 195 1.48 -12.21 1.86
CA PRO A 195 0.46 -12.88 2.67
C PRO A 195 1.02 -14.03 3.49
N LEU A 196 2.03 -14.74 2.98
CA LEU A 196 2.66 -15.84 3.72
C LEU A 196 3.28 -15.32 5.03
N VAL A 197 4.12 -14.30 4.95
CA VAL A 197 4.85 -13.76 6.12
C VAL A 197 3.87 -13.10 7.08
N ILE A 198 2.98 -12.25 6.57
CA ILE A 198 2.01 -11.52 7.37
C ILE A 198 1.12 -12.49 8.15
N LEU A 199 0.51 -13.46 7.47
CA LEU A 199 -0.46 -14.36 8.09
C LEU A 199 0.20 -15.35 9.06
N VAL A 200 1.40 -15.86 8.75
CA VAL A 200 2.11 -16.79 9.63
C VAL A 200 2.49 -16.12 10.94
N PHE A 201 3.17 -14.97 10.89
CA PHE A 201 3.58 -14.29 12.11
C PHE A 201 2.40 -13.72 12.90
N THR A 202 1.38 -13.18 12.22
CA THR A 202 0.14 -12.75 12.87
C THR A 202 -0.55 -13.93 13.56
N GLY A 203 -0.70 -15.07 12.86
CA GLY A 203 -1.34 -16.26 13.42
C GLY A 203 -0.62 -16.78 14.66
N ILE A 204 0.70 -16.89 14.64
CA ILE A 204 1.49 -17.31 15.80
C ILE A 204 1.33 -16.33 16.98
N SER A 205 1.37 -15.03 16.69
CA SER A 205 1.24 -14.00 17.73
C SER A 205 -0.15 -13.98 18.38
N VAL A 206 -1.20 -14.14 17.59
CA VAL A 206 -2.60 -14.11 18.10
C VAL A 206 -2.92 -15.30 19.00
N VAL A 207 -2.37 -16.49 18.70
CA VAL A 207 -2.61 -17.68 19.53
C VAL A 207 -1.70 -17.79 20.76
N SER A 208 -0.79 -16.84 20.96
CA SER A 208 0.23 -16.86 22.01
C SER A 208 -0.01 -15.77 23.05
N PRO A 209 -0.71 -16.06 24.17
CA PRO A 209 -1.00 -15.05 25.20
C PRO A 209 0.24 -14.45 25.86
N GLU A 210 1.28 -15.25 26.06
CA GLU A 210 2.45 -14.87 26.83
C GLU A 210 3.34 -13.82 26.14
N PHE A 211 3.51 -13.93 24.83
CA PHE A 211 4.43 -13.07 24.08
C PHE A 211 3.78 -12.33 22.91
N GLY A 212 2.61 -12.76 22.44
CA GLY A 212 1.91 -12.14 21.35
C GLY A 212 0.87 -11.13 21.81
N THR A 213 -0.24 -11.61 22.39
CA THR A 213 -1.35 -10.73 22.78
C THR A 213 -1.12 -9.94 24.06
N SER A 214 -0.07 -10.27 24.84
CA SER A 214 0.29 -9.46 26.04
C SER A 214 0.70 -8.01 25.71
N SER A 215 1.00 -7.72 24.46
CA SER A 215 1.52 -6.42 24.00
C SER A 215 0.45 -5.53 23.36
N ILE A 216 -0.78 -6.03 23.15
CA ILE A 216 -1.89 -5.25 22.55
C ILE A 216 -2.48 -4.30 23.59
N TRP A 217 -2.93 -3.13 23.12
CA TRP A 217 -3.60 -2.17 23.98
C TRP A 217 -5.12 -2.33 23.96
N ASN A 218 -5.66 -2.77 22.85
CA ASN A 218 -7.10 -2.94 22.68
C ASN A 218 -7.43 -4.44 22.49
N PRO A 219 -8.08 -5.09 23.48
CA PRO A 219 -8.40 -6.51 23.38
C PRO A 219 -9.49 -6.78 22.34
N GLY A 220 -9.54 -8.03 21.85
CA GLY A 220 -10.55 -8.47 20.89
C GLY A 220 -10.18 -8.19 19.43
N PRO A 221 -11.17 -7.90 18.57
CA PRO A 221 -10.94 -7.72 17.12
C PRO A 221 -9.98 -6.58 16.79
N HIS A 222 -9.97 -5.51 17.58
CA HIS A 222 -9.06 -4.39 17.41
C HIS A 222 -7.60 -4.82 17.64
N GLY A 223 -7.33 -5.60 18.70
CA GLY A 223 -5.98 -6.14 18.96
C GLY A 223 -5.47 -7.07 17.86
N LEU A 224 -6.36 -7.82 17.17
CA LEU A 224 -5.99 -8.53 15.95
C LEU A 224 -5.48 -7.54 14.88
N SER A 225 -6.17 -6.41 14.71
CA SER A 225 -5.75 -5.39 13.75
C SER A 225 -4.40 -4.76 14.11
N GLU A 226 -4.11 -4.53 15.41
CA GLU A 226 -2.82 -4.03 15.88
C GLU A 226 -1.67 -4.96 15.48
N ILE A 227 -1.82 -6.28 15.75
CA ILE A 227 -0.82 -7.29 15.40
C ILE A 227 -0.67 -7.42 13.88
N LEU A 228 -1.80 -7.52 13.17
CA LEU A 228 -1.83 -7.67 11.72
C LEU A 228 -1.18 -6.45 11.04
N TYR A 229 -1.47 -5.24 11.51
CA TYR A 229 -0.87 -4.02 10.99
C TYR A 229 0.66 -4.01 11.18
N ALA A 230 1.15 -4.40 12.36
CA ALA A 230 2.58 -4.43 12.64
C ALA A 230 3.32 -5.36 11.65
N TYR A 231 2.82 -6.57 11.43
CA TYR A 231 3.44 -7.49 10.46
C TYR A 231 3.23 -7.08 9.01
N THR A 232 2.12 -6.44 8.68
CA THR A 232 1.88 -5.89 7.35
C THR A 232 2.87 -4.76 7.05
N SER A 233 2.99 -3.79 7.94
CA SER A 233 3.93 -2.67 7.80
C SER A 233 5.38 -3.15 7.80
N GLY A 234 5.73 -4.12 8.66
CA GLY A 234 7.05 -4.73 8.69
C GLY A 234 7.38 -5.44 7.37
N THR A 235 6.51 -6.32 6.90
CA THR A 235 6.73 -7.10 5.67
C THR A 235 6.79 -6.20 4.43
N ALA A 236 5.89 -5.22 4.33
CA ALA A 236 5.90 -4.24 3.25
C ALA A 236 7.09 -3.28 3.33
N ASN A 237 7.76 -3.22 4.48
CA ASN A 237 8.81 -2.23 4.76
C ASN A 237 8.31 -0.78 4.70
N ASN A 238 7.06 -0.54 5.01
CA ASN A 238 6.47 0.78 5.11
C ASN A 238 7.07 1.58 6.27
N GLY A 239 7.00 1.02 7.48
CA GLY A 239 7.53 1.63 8.69
C GLY A 239 6.48 2.37 9.53
N SER A 240 5.27 2.63 9.02
CA SER A 240 4.20 3.17 9.86
C SER A 240 3.81 2.18 10.94
N ALA A 241 3.58 2.67 12.15
CA ALA A 241 2.99 1.87 13.20
C ALA A 241 1.50 2.19 13.34
N PHE A 242 0.71 1.18 13.71
CA PHE A 242 -0.70 1.39 14.04
C PHE A 242 -0.82 2.20 15.33
N ALA A 243 0.04 1.93 16.28
CA ALA A 243 0.23 2.57 17.58
C ALA A 243 -0.45 1.91 18.76
N GLY A 244 -1.24 0.89 18.56
CA GLY A 244 -1.90 0.12 19.62
C GLY A 244 -1.08 -1.11 20.10
N LEU A 245 0.13 -1.31 19.60
CA LEU A 245 0.98 -2.45 19.95
C LEU A 245 2.27 -2.01 20.63
N SER A 246 2.54 -2.52 21.84
CA SER A 246 3.81 -2.36 22.51
C SER A 246 4.86 -3.32 21.94
N ALA A 247 5.40 -2.98 20.77
CA ALA A 247 6.26 -3.87 19.99
C ALA A 247 7.67 -4.04 20.53
N ASN A 248 8.10 -3.31 21.57
CA ASN A 248 9.44 -3.42 22.13
C ASN A 248 9.58 -4.63 23.07
N THR A 249 9.38 -5.82 22.52
CA THR A 249 9.57 -7.10 23.20
C THR A 249 10.51 -7.99 22.38
N PRO A 250 11.20 -8.97 22.96
CA PRO A 250 12.07 -9.88 22.21
C PRO A 250 11.34 -10.57 21.05
N TRP A 251 10.09 -10.96 21.25
CA TRP A 251 9.27 -11.58 20.22
C TRP A 251 9.06 -10.67 19.01
N TYR A 252 8.46 -9.50 19.23
CA TYR A 252 8.16 -8.57 18.12
C TYR A 252 9.43 -8.01 17.49
N ASN A 253 10.47 -7.73 18.26
CA ASN A 253 11.74 -7.24 17.72
C ASN A 253 12.36 -8.25 16.73
N LEU A 254 12.39 -9.55 17.08
CA LEU A 254 12.96 -10.59 16.21
C LEU A 254 12.05 -10.92 15.03
N THR A 255 10.76 -11.08 15.27
CA THR A 255 9.82 -11.50 14.22
C THR A 255 9.56 -10.39 13.21
N LEU A 256 9.44 -9.13 13.66
CA LEU A 256 9.33 -7.97 12.74
C LEU A 256 10.62 -7.77 11.95
N ALA A 257 11.80 -7.89 12.57
CA ALA A 257 13.07 -7.82 11.84
C ALA A 257 13.16 -8.91 10.76
N THR A 258 12.74 -10.15 11.09
CA THR A 258 12.69 -11.26 10.13
C THR A 258 11.69 -10.99 9.00
N ALA A 259 10.49 -10.50 9.35
CA ALA A 259 9.46 -10.13 8.37
C ALA A 259 9.96 -9.03 7.40
N MET A 260 10.65 -8.01 7.93
CA MET A 260 11.26 -6.94 7.12
C MET A 260 12.31 -7.47 6.16
N LEU A 261 13.20 -8.35 6.61
CA LEU A 261 14.23 -8.97 5.75
C LEU A 261 13.60 -9.82 4.65
N ILE A 262 12.64 -10.67 5.00
CA ILE A 262 11.92 -11.50 4.03
C ILE A 262 11.18 -10.62 3.02
N GLY A 263 10.38 -9.67 3.49
CA GLY A 263 9.60 -8.78 2.65
C GLY A 263 10.46 -7.95 1.69
N ARG A 264 11.66 -7.56 2.09
CA ARG A 264 12.58 -6.81 1.23
C ARG A 264 13.25 -7.70 0.19
N PHE A 265 13.92 -8.77 0.63
CA PHE A 265 14.82 -9.52 -0.24
C PHE A 265 14.11 -10.61 -1.05
N LEU A 266 13.12 -11.30 -0.49
CA LEU A 266 12.41 -12.37 -1.22
C LEU A 266 11.47 -11.84 -2.31
N ILE A 267 11.21 -10.53 -2.36
CA ILE A 267 10.48 -9.92 -3.48
C ILE A 267 11.45 -9.48 -4.57
N ILE A 268 12.58 -8.88 -4.20
CA ILE A 268 13.56 -8.38 -5.16
C ILE A 268 14.11 -9.53 -6.04
N VAL A 269 14.37 -10.69 -5.45
CA VAL A 269 14.95 -11.83 -6.19
C VAL A 269 14.05 -12.32 -7.34
N PRO A 270 12.77 -12.67 -7.13
CA PRO A 270 11.89 -13.06 -8.24
C PRO A 270 11.64 -11.94 -9.23
N MET A 271 11.60 -10.67 -8.79
CA MET A 271 11.46 -9.52 -9.69
C MET A 271 12.65 -9.40 -10.65
N LEU A 272 13.88 -9.51 -10.13
CA LEU A 272 15.08 -9.49 -10.96
C LEU A 272 15.15 -10.70 -11.89
N ALA A 273 14.72 -11.87 -11.42
CA ALA A 273 14.64 -13.07 -12.25
C ALA A 273 13.63 -12.91 -13.40
N LEU A 274 12.44 -12.37 -13.11
CA LEU A 274 11.43 -12.02 -14.11
C LEU A 274 11.98 -11.02 -15.15
N ALA A 275 12.55 -9.92 -14.67
CA ALA A 275 13.11 -8.89 -15.56
C ALA A 275 14.24 -9.43 -16.43
N GLY A 276 15.15 -10.22 -15.84
CA GLY A 276 16.25 -10.88 -16.56
C GLY A 276 15.77 -11.88 -17.61
N ASN A 277 14.74 -12.66 -17.31
CA ASN A 277 14.14 -13.58 -18.27
C ASN A 277 13.46 -12.83 -19.42
N LEU A 278 12.65 -11.81 -19.11
CA LEU A 278 12.03 -10.99 -20.14
C LEU A 278 13.05 -10.26 -21.02
N ALA A 279 14.17 -9.80 -20.46
CA ALA A 279 15.23 -9.13 -21.21
C ALA A 279 15.88 -10.04 -22.27
N ARG A 280 16.00 -11.34 -22.00
CA ARG A 280 16.60 -12.32 -22.93
C ARG A 280 15.67 -12.71 -24.09
N LYS A 281 14.37 -12.52 -23.97
CA LYS A 281 13.39 -12.92 -24.97
C LYS A 281 13.45 -12.03 -26.21
N ASN A 282 13.25 -12.64 -27.37
CA ASN A 282 13.09 -11.91 -28.64
C ASN A 282 11.78 -11.11 -28.64
N LEU A 283 11.79 -10.02 -29.37
CA LEU A 283 10.57 -9.23 -29.61
C LEU A 283 9.66 -9.99 -30.59
N VAL A 284 8.40 -10.12 -30.22
CA VAL A 284 7.34 -10.67 -31.06
C VAL A 284 6.58 -9.50 -31.68
N PRO A 285 6.38 -9.48 -33.00
CA PRO A 285 5.59 -8.43 -33.63
C PRO A 285 4.12 -8.53 -33.17
N PRO A 286 3.41 -7.40 -32.98
CA PRO A 286 1.99 -7.41 -32.62
C PRO A 286 1.16 -8.20 -33.62
N SER A 287 0.29 -9.07 -33.10
CA SER A 287 -0.63 -9.87 -33.89
C SER A 287 -2.09 -9.60 -33.46
N PRO A 288 -3.09 -10.00 -34.26
CA PRO A 288 -4.50 -9.93 -33.82
C PRO A 288 -4.77 -10.71 -32.52
N GLY A 289 -3.89 -11.65 -32.16
CA GLY A 289 -3.93 -12.41 -30.92
C GLY A 289 -3.29 -11.71 -29.72
N THR A 290 -2.59 -10.60 -29.89
CA THR A 290 -1.96 -9.86 -28.79
C THR A 290 -3.02 -9.16 -27.93
N PHE A 291 -2.91 -9.28 -26.59
CA PHE A 291 -3.82 -8.61 -25.66
C PHE A 291 -3.50 -7.10 -25.62
N PRO A 292 -4.49 -6.20 -25.82
CA PRO A 292 -4.24 -4.76 -25.86
C PRO A 292 -4.05 -4.18 -24.45
N VAL A 293 -2.90 -3.58 -24.18
CA VAL A 293 -2.54 -2.96 -22.88
C VAL A 293 -2.71 -1.43 -22.86
N THR A 294 -3.41 -0.86 -23.85
CA THR A 294 -3.58 0.58 -24.00
C THR A 294 -5.04 1.03 -23.98
N THR A 295 -5.95 0.13 -23.65
CA THR A 295 -7.39 0.38 -23.63
C THR A 295 -7.88 0.69 -22.22
N PRO A 296 -9.01 1.42 -22.05
CA PRO A 296 -9.62 1.62 -20.75
C PRO A 296 -9.96 0.31 -20.03
N LEU A 297 -10.35 -0.72 -20.78
CA LEU A 297 -10.64 -2.05 -20.25
C LEU A 297 -9.41 -2.71 -19.58
N PHE A 298 -8.21 -2.34 -19.99
CA PHE A 298 -6.98 -2.83 -19.35
C PHE A 298 -6.71 -2.10 -18.02
N ALA A 299 -7.14 -0.85 -17.89
CA ALA A 299 -6.94 -0.05 -16.68
C ALA A 299 -8.00 -0.33 -15.60
N SER A 300 -9.14 -0.91 -15.98
CA SER A 300 -10.22 -1.34 -15.08
C SER A 300 -10.04 -2.78 -14.58
#